data_a83ddf1923b8e196c0aec01e0924b6e3
#
_entry.id   a83ddf1923b8e196c0aec01e0924b6e3
#
_cell.length_a   1.000
_cell.length_b   1.000
_cell.length_c   1.000
_cell.angle_alpha   90.00
_cell.angle_beta   90.00
_cell.angle_gamma   90.00
#
_symmetry.space_group_name_H-M   'P 1'
#
loop_
_entity.id
_entity.type
_entity.pdbx_description
1 polymer ?
#
loop_
_entity_poly.entity_id
_entity_poly.type
_entity_poly.pdbx_seq_one_letter_code
_entity_poly.pdbx_strand_id
1 'polypeptide(L)'
;MQAKRVESIREVDFSGLKVPFVAVYGHPDDFPDKYVARIYELDRATDTIMVKETLEEIEMDIKEHTAMTFIPRGTADVPSLVGVWM
;
A
#
# COMPACT_ATOMS: atom_id res chain seq x y z
N MET A 1 5.39 -7.46 -16.54
CA MET A 1 4.75 -8.39 -15.59
C MET A 1 3.58 -7.69 -14.94
N GLN A 2 2.44 -8.39 -14.84
CA GLN A 2 1.24 -7.80 -14.26
C GLN A 2 1.31 -7.80 -12.73
N ALA A 3 0.80 -6.76 -12.11
CA ALA A 3 0.70 -6.70 -10.66
C ALA A 3 -0.34 -7.71 -10.17
N LYS A 4 -0.06 -8.35 -9.04
CA LYS A 4 -1.00 -9.23 -8.37
C LYS A 4 -1.92 -8.37 -7.51
N ARG A 5 -3.20 -8.32 -7.85
CA ARG A 5 -4.18 -7.53 -7.12
C ARG A 5 -4.87 -8.39 -6.05
N VAL A 6 -4.82 -7.94 -4.80
CA VAL A 6 -5.52 -8.60 -3.69
C VAL A 6 -6.70 -7.74 -3.26
N GLU A 7 -7.73 -8.38 -2.71
CA GLU A 7 -8.92 -7.68 -2.21
C GLU A 7 -8.72 -7.15 -0.79
N SER A 8 -7.81 -7.76 -0.04
CA SER A 8 -7.52 -7.36 1.34
C SER A 8 -6.06 -7.64 1.66
N ILE A 9 -5.50 -6.81 2.52
CA ILE A 9 -4.11 -6.97 2.98
C ILE A 9 -3.92 -8.29 3.72
N ARG A 10 -4.99 -8.90 4.24
CA ARG A 10 -4.94 -10.20 4.91
C ARG A 10 -4.48 -11.32 3.98
N GLU A 11 -4.60 -11.11 2.66
CA GLU A 11 -4.17 -12.10 1.67
C GLU A 11 -2.66 -12.08 1.44
N VAL A 12 -1.96 -11.12 2.02
CA VAL A 12 -0.51 -10.95 1.84
C VAL A 12 0.21 -11.69 2.96
N ASP A 13 1.17 -12.54 2.59
CA ASP A 13 2.01 -13.23 3.57
C ASP A 13 3.24 -12.39 3.89
N PHE A 14 3.12 -11.55 4.91
CA PHE A 14 4.21 -10.68 5.32
C PHE A 14 5.37 -11.44 5.95
N SER A 15 5.12 -12.65 6.46
CA SER A 15 6.18 -13.44 7.10
C SER A 15 7.25 -13.89 6.11
N GLY A 16 6.93 -13.93 4.82
CA GLY A 16 7.87 -14.26 3.78
C GLY A 16 8.66 -13.06 3.24
N LEU A 17 8.37 -11.86 3.74
CA LEU A 17 8.99 -10.63 3.26
C LEU A 17 9.98 -10.07 4.28
N LYS A 18 11.06 -9.46 3.78
CA LYS A 18 12.05 -8.81 4.62
C LYS A 18 11.66 -7.34 4.80
N VAL A 19 11.49 -6.90 6.04
CA VAL A 19 11.12 -5.52 6.40
C VAL A 19 9.98 -5.01 5.52
N PRO A 20 8.81 -5.68 5.58
CA PRO A 20 7.70 -5.29 4.71
C PRO A 20 7.07 -3.97 5.14
N PHE A 21 6.62 -3.19 4.15
CA PHE A 21 5.82 -2.00 4.41
C PHE A 21 4.85 -1.78 3.26
N VAL A 22 3.87 -0.92 3.48
CA VAL A 22 2.83 -0.63 2.50
C VAL A 22 2.87 0.85 2.15
N ALA A 23 3.12 1.16 0.89
CA ALA A 23 3.05 2.53 0.40
C ALA A 23 1.69 2.78 -0.23
N VAL A 24 1.01 3.85 0.20
CA VAL A 24 -0.34 4.19 -0.26
C VAL A 24 -0.26 5.37 -1.20
N TYR A 25 -0.82 5.20 -2.40
CA TYR A 25 -0.86 6.24 -3.43
C TYR A 25 -2.29 6.66 -3.69
N GLY A 26 -2.50 7.96 -3.89
CA GLY A 26 -3.79 8.53 -4.26
C GLY A 26 -3.80 8.87 -5.73
N HIS A 27 -4.74 8.32 -6.48
CA HIS A 27 -4.94 8.62 -7.89
C HIS A 27 -3.68 8.48 -8.74
N PRO A 28 -2.96 7.32 -8.64
CA PRO A 28 -1.79 7.11 -9.48
C PRO A 28 -2.19 6.99 -10.96
N ASP A 29 -1.23 7.14 -11.86
CA ASP A 29 -1.50 7.17 -13.30
C ASP A 29 -2.25 5.95 -13.82
N ASP A 30 -1.95 4.77 -13.28
CA ASP A 30 -2.60 3.53 -13.70
C ASP A 30 -3.98 3.31 -13.06
N PHE A 31 -4.32 4.08 -12.01
CA PHE A 31 -5.64 4.05 -11.35
C PHE A 31 -6.05 5.48 -10.97
N PRO A 32 -6.38 6.32 -11.97
CA PRO A 32 -6.54 7.76 -11.73
C PRO A 32 -7.72 8.15 -10.86
N ASP A 33 -8.68 7.26 -10.62
CA ASP A 33 -9.85 7.52 -9.78
C ASP A 33 -9.89 6.65 -8.52
N LYS A 34 -8.77 6.00 -8.18
CA LYS A 34 -8.72 5.07 -7.05
C LYS A 34 -7.51 5.32 -6.17
N TYR A 35 -7.47 4.59 -5.04
CA TYR A 35 -6.32 4.57 -4.13
C TYR A 35 -5.67 3.21 -4.21
N VAL A 36 -4.34 3.18 -4.18
CA VAL A 36 -3.57 1.94 -4.34
C VAL A 36 -2.61 1.78 -3.18
N ALA A 37 -2.65 0.61 -2.53
CA ALA A 37 -1.68 0.22 -1.52
C ALA A 37 -0.74 -0.79 -2.17
N ARG A 38 0.53 -0.43 -2.27
CA ARG A 38 1.55 -1.29 -2.87
C ARG A 38 2.44 -1.87 -1.77
N ILE A 39 2.63 -3.18 -1.81
CA ILE A 39 3.45 -3.88 -0.83
C ILE A 39 4.91 -3.79 -1.23
N TYR A 40 5.75 -3.40 -0.29
CA TYR A 40 7.20 -3.31 -0.48
C TYR A 40 7.93 -4.28 0.43
N GLU A 41 9.10 -4.70 -0.02
CA GLU A 41 10.04 -5.48 0.76
C GLU A 41 11.39 -4.76 0.75
N LEU A 42 11.86 -4.31 1.91
CA LEU A 42 13.02 -3.43 2.02
C LEU A 42 12.80 -2.16 1.19
N ASP A 43 13.63 -1.91 0.19
CA ASP A 43 13.53 -0.73 -0.68
C ASP A 43 12.95 -1.08 -2.05
N ARG A 44 12.38 -2.27 -2.20
CA ARG A 44 11.94 -2.79 -3.49
C ARG A 44 10.44 -3.07 -3.49
N ALA A 45 9.76 -2.59 -4.52
CA ALA A 45 8.35 -2.87 -4.69
C ALA A 45 8.15 -4.33 -5.09
N THR A 46 7.16 -4.98 -4.46
CA THR A 46 6.70 -6.29 -4.92
C THR A 46 5.68 -6.07 -6.04
N ASP A 47 5.17 -7.17 -6.60
CA ASP A 47 4.13 -7.08 -7.62
C ASP A 47 2.72 -7.07 -7.02
N THR A 48 2.60 -7.04 -5.69
CA THR A 48 1.31 -7.13 -5.00
C THR A 48 0.75 -5.74 -4.69
N ILE A 49 -0.50 -5.52 -5.10
CA ILE A 49 -1.20 -4.25 -4.84
C ILE A 49 -2.62 -4.53 -4.34
N MET A 50 -3.16 -3.58 -3.56
CA MET A 50 -4.56 -3.57 -3.16
C MET A 50 -5.16 -2.25 -3.64
N VAL A 51 -6.26 -2.32 -4.39
CA VAL A 51 -6.91 -1.14 -4.97
C VAL A 51 -8.27 -0.96 -4.32
N LYS A 52 -8.55 0.24 -3.82
CA LYS A 52 -9.83 0.58 -3.18
C LYS A 52 -10.36 1.91 -3.70
N GLU A 53 -11.67 2.09 -3.53
CA GLU A 53 -12.34 3.32 -3.96
C GLU A 53 -11.99 4.52 -3.08
N THR A 54 -11.74 4.28 -1.77
CA THR A 54 -11.48 5.36 -0.82
C THR A 54 -10.25 5.06 0.01
N LEU A 55 -9.64 6.13 0.53
CA LEU A 55 -8.50 6.01 1.43
C LEU A 55 -8.90 5.33 2.74
N GLU A 56 -10.13 5.60 3.22
CA GLU A 56 -10.63 4.99 4.45
C GLU A 56 -10.69 3.48 4.37
N GLU A 57 -11.08 2.95 3.21
CA GLU A 57 -11.14 1.50 3.01
C GLU A 57 -9.75 0.87 3.15
N ILE A 58 -8.72 1.52 2.60
CA ILE A 58 -7.34 1.06 2.72
C ILE A 58 -6.90 1.10 4.19
N GLU A 59 -7.15 2.23 4.85
CA GLU A 59 -6.78 2.43 6.24
C GLU A 59 -7.38 1.37 7.15
N MET A 60 -8.70 1.18 7.02
CA MET A 60 -9.42 0.22 7.84
C MET A 60 -8.91 -1.20 7.62
N ASP A 61 -8.65 -1.56 6.38
CA ASP A 61 -8.19 -2.90 6.06
C ASP A 61 -6.81 -3.16 6.68
N ILE A 62 -5.89 -2.21 6.56
CA ILE A 62 -4.56 -2.35 7.13
C ILE A 62 -4.63 -2.42 8.66
N LYS A 63 -5.43 -1.56 9.28
CA LYS A 63 -5.56 -1.54 10.74
C LYS A 63 -6.17 -2.83 11.28
N GLU A 64 -7.11 -3.41 10.56
CA GLU A 64 -7.78 -4.63 11.01
C GLU A 64 -6.89 -5.87 10.92
N HIS A 65 -5.96 -5.88 9.97
CA HIS A 65 -5.21 -7.09 9.67
C HIS A 65 -3.71 -6.99 9.95
N THR A 66 -3.23 -5.85 10.41
CA THR A 66 -1.81 -5.68 10.75
C THR A 66 -1.66 -4.81 12.00
N ALA A 67 -0.46 -4.80 12.55
CA ALA A 67 -0.08 -3.89 13.64
C ALA A 67 0.70 -2.69 13.13
N MET A 68 0.67 -2.43 11.83
CA MET A 68 1.42 -1.35 11.21
C MET A 68 0.90 0.02 11.61
N THR A 69 1.80 1.00 11.63
CA THR A 69 1.50 2.38 11.97
C THR A 69 1.66 3.26 10.74
N PHE A 70 0.75 4.22 10.58
CA PHE A 70 0.79 5.13 9.44
C PHE A 70 1.82 6.24 9.64
N ILE A 71 2.63 6.46 8.60
CA ILE A 71 3.62 7.53 8.55
C ILE A 71 3.27 8.39 7.34
N PRO A 72 2.89 9.66 7.55
CA PRO A 72 2.53 10.53 6.42
C PRO A 72 3.75 10.83 5.55
N ARG A 73 3.48 11.18 4.29
CA ARG A 73 4.57 11.49 3.36
C ARG A 73 5.33 12.74 3.77
N GLY A 74 6.63 12.76 3.42
CA GLY A 74 7.43 13.96 3.57
C GLY A 74 7.26 14.90 2.39
N THR A 75 7.79 16.12 2.50
CA THR A 75 7.67 17.13 1.44
C THR A 75 8.46 16.75 0.19
N ALA A 76 9.46 15.89 0.33
CA ALA A 76 10.29 15.46 -0.81
C ALA A 76 9.76 14.24 -1.54
N ASP A 77 8.66 13.65 -1.05
CA ASP A 77 8.07 12.47 -1.67
C ASP A 77 7.26 12.83 -2.91
N VAL A 78 7.00 11.82 -3.76
CA VAL A 78 6.21 12.04 -4.97
C VAL A 78 4.80 12.51 -4.60
N PRO A 79 4.20 13.40 -5.40
CA PRO A 79 2.90 13.99 -5.05
C PRO A 79 1.77 12.99 -4.86
N SER A 80 1.78 11.87 -5.58
CA SER A 80 0.73 10.86 -5.47
C SER A 80 0.83 10.01 -4.20
N LEU A 81 1.96 10.03 -3.51
CA LEU A 81 2.14 9.25 -2.28
C LEU A 81 1.36 9.89 -1.14
N VAL A 82 0.46 9.13 -0.52
CA VAL A 82 -0.29 9.56 0.66
C VAL A 82 0.54 9.36 1.92
N GLY A 83 1.18 8.22 2.03
CA GLY A 83 2.00 7.85 3.18
C GLY A 83 2.37 6.38 3.13
N VAL A 84 2.95 5.92 4.22
CA VAL A 84 3.48 4.56 4.32
C VAL A 84 3.01 3.94 5.64
N TRP A 85 2.65 2.66 5.60
CA TRP A 85 2.33 1.87 6.78
C TRP A 85 3.49 0.92 7.05
N MET A 86 4.02 0.99 8.27
CA MET A 86 5.17 0.16 8.66
C MET A 86 4.94 -0.58 9.98
#